data_329fc03b3b8e1083e5aeb0365ae632de
#
_entry.id   329fc03b3b8e1083e5aeb0365ae632de
#
_cell.length_a   1.000
_cell.length_b   1.000
_cell.length_c   1.000
_cell.angle_alpha   90.00
_cell.angle_beta   90.00
_cell.angle_gamma   90.00
#
_symmetry.space_group_name_H-M   'P 1'
#
loop_
_entity.id
_entity.type
_entity.pdbx_description
1 polymer ?
#
loop_
_entity_poly.entity_id
_entity_poly.type
_entity_poly.pdbx_seq_one_letter_code
_entity_poly.pdbx_strand_id
1 'polypeptide(L)'
;MNRTANDFLNAQSAIRDAREDDAEFLAQVILSAAHLSDMDVSEDLTAICRRTDTLYSWRNARIACACGKRAGAMVSYPGDIYLAARSITFPLLPGLTQAQIDATDIETLPGEWYLDSLAVLPEFRRAGIGKMLIMDAIERGRNAGYTQCTLLAEKSSTHLVEYYTRLGFAIESSKLYLGNAYWRMVRR
;
A
#
# COMPACT_ATOMS: atom_id res chain seq x y z
N MET A 1 29.73 -16.50 12.06
CA MET A 1 28.70 -16.03 11.13
C MET A 1 28.47 -14.55 11.37
N ASN A 2 29.00 -13.69 10.53
CA ASN A 2 28.75 -12.24 10.64
C ASN A 2 27.33 -11.95 10.14
N ARG A 3 26.40 -11.69 11.05
CA ARG A 3 25.08 -11.14 10.67
C ARG A 3 25.28 -9.72 10.16
N THR A 4 24.72 -9.42 8.99
CA THR A 4 24.71 -8.05 8.47
C THR A 4 23.79 -7.16 9.30
N ALA A 5 23.96 -5.82 9.25
CA ALA A 5 23.03 -4.90 9.90
C ALA A 5 21.57 -5.13 9.45
N ASN A 6 21.38 -5.53 8.20
CA ASN A 6 20.07 -5.87 7.65
C ASN A 6 19.46 -7.13 8.26
N ASP A 7 20.27 -8.16 8.55
CA ASP A 7 19.81 -9.38 9.24
C ASP A 7 19.37 -9.07 10.66
N PHE A 8 20.07 -8.15 11.33
CA PHE A 8 19.71 -7.69 12.66
C PHE A 8 18.39 -6.91 12.67
N LEU A 9 18.21 -5.97 11.74
CA LEU A 9 16.96 -5.21 11.58
C LEU A 9 15.77 -6.15 11.30
N ASN A 10 15.94 -7.13 10.42
CA ASN A 10 14.90 -8.09 10.08
C ASN A 10 14.53 -8.96 11.29
N ALA A 11 15.51 -9.45 12.04
CA ALA A 11 15.28 -10.28 13.24
C ALA A 11 14.56 -9.52 14.38
N GLN A 12 14.58 -8.20 14.38
CA GLN A 12 13.89 -7.33 15.35
C GLN A 12 12.65 -6.64 14.76
N SER A 13 12.20 -7.08 13.60
CA SER A 13 11.03 -6.52 12.94
C SER A 13 9.77 -7.30 13.30
N ALA A 14 8.67 -6.57 13.54
CA ALA A 14 7.35 -7.13 13.78
C ALA A 14 6.30 -6.32 13.01
N ILE A 15 5.21 -6.98 12.64
CA ILE A 15 4.04 -6.32 12.02
C ILE A 15 2.90 -6.30 13.05
N ARG A 16 2.22 -5.17 13.13
CA ARG A 16 1.03 -4.98 13.95
C ARG A 16 -0.08 -4.30 13.17
N ASP A 17 -1.30 -4.38 13.65
CA ASP A 17 -2.38 -3.54 13.16
C ASP A 17 -2.03 -2.07 13.38
N ALA A 18 -2.40 -1.22 12.42
CA ALA A 18 -2.34 0.22 12.62
C ALA A 18 -3.40 0.65 13.64
N ARG A 19 -3.19 1.81 14.24
CA ARG A 19 -4.08 2.49 15.17
C ARG A 19 -4.36 3.89 14.64
N GLU A 20 -5.36 4.56 15.19
CA GLU A 20 -5.68 5.94 14.81
C GLU A 20 -4.49 6.87 14.96
N ASP A 21 -3.66 6.67 15.99
CA ASP A 21 -2.42 7.45 16.24
C ASP A 21 -1.33 7.23 15.18
N ASP A 22 -1.48 6.25 14.29
CA ASP A 22 -0.58 6.04 13.16
C ASP A 22 -0.99 6.83 11.91
N ALA A 23 -2.08 7.59 11.93
CA ALA A 23 -2.65 8.24 10.76
C ALA A 23 -1.67 9.17 10.03
N GLU A 24 -0.88 9.97 10.77
CA GLU A 24 0.14 10.83 10.19
C GLU A 24 1.25 10.02 9.51
N PHE A 25 1.70 8.93 10.14
CA PHE A 25 2.67 8.02 9.56
C PHE A 25 2.12 7.32 8.30
N LEU A 26 0.84 6.94 8.30
CA LEU A 26 0.19 6.39 7.12
C LEU A 26 0.11 7.40 5.98
N ALA A 27 -0.21 8.66 6.27
CA ALA A 27 -0.20 9.73 5.27
C ALA A 27 1.20 9.88 4.63
N GLN A 28 2.27 9.84 5.43
CA GLN A 28 3.64 9.82 4.92
C GLN A 28 3.94 8.62 4.03
N VAL A 29 3.48 7.42 4.42
CA VAL A 29 3.63 6.19 3.63
C VAL A 29 2.90 6.29 2.30
N ILE A 30 1.67 6.81 2.28
CA ILE A 30 0.87 7.00 1.05
C ILE A 30 1.56 7.97 0.09
N LEU A 31 2.05 9.11 0.57
CA LEU A 31 2.83 10.06 -0.24
C LEU A 31 4.09 9.38 -0.81
N SER A 32 4.81 8.61 0.00
CA SER A 32 6.00 7.88 -0.46
C SER A 32 5.68 6.83 -1.52
N ALA A 33 4.55 6.12 -1.38
CA ALA A 33 4.09 5.13 -2.36
C ALA A 33 3.67 5.78 -3.69
N ALA A 34 3.13 7.01 -3.61
CA ALA A 34 2.77 7.82 -4.77
C ALA A 34 3.96 8.59 -5.39
N HIS A 35 5.20 8.35 -4.95
CA HIS A 35 6.40 9.10 -5.34
C HIS A 35 6.34 10.62 -5.04
N LEU A 36 5.60 11.00 -4.02
CA LEU A 36 5.41 12.38 -3.54
C LEU A 36 6.07 12.60 -2.16
N SER A 37 7.14 11.86 -1.87
CA SER A 37 7.82 11.89 -0.56
C SER A 37 8.42 13.26 -0.18
N ASP A 38 8.64 14.13 -1.17
CA ASP A 38 9.14 15.49 -0.95
C ASP A 38 8.03 16.48 -0.57
N MET A 39 6.77 16.06 -0.60
CA MET A 39 5.64 16.87 -0.13
C MET A 39 5.47 16.71 1.38
N ASP A 40 5.18 17.81 2.03
CA ASP A 40 4.79 17.78 3.43
C ASP A 40 3.47 17.03 3.61
N VAL A 41 3.38 16.26 4.69
CA VAL A 41 2.15 15.56 5.06
C VAL A 41 1.10 16.59 5.42
N SER A 42 0.04 16.70 4.61
CA SER A 42 -1.05 17.62 4.89
C SER A 42 -1.92 17.11 6.03
N GLU A 43 -2.52 18.05 6.76
CA GLU A 43 -3.51 17.74 7.79
C GLU A 43 -4.74 17.04 7.17
N ASP A 44 -5.11 17.41 5.96
CA ASP A 44 -6.21 16.78 5.19
C ASP A 44 -5.95 15.29 4.94
N LEU A 45 -4.76 14.92 4.45
CA LEU A 45 -4.43 13.50 4.22
C LEU A 45 -4.37 12.72 5.52
N THR A 46 -3.84 13.33 6.58
CA THR A 46 -3.85 12.73 7.92
C THR A 46 -5.29 12.51 8.43
N ALA A 47 -6.19 13.48 8.21
CA ALA A 47 -7.60 13.36 8.57
C ALA A 47 -8.29 12.22 7.78
N ILE A 48 -7.99 12.07 6.49
CA ILE A 48 -8.46 10.92 5.68
C ILE A 48 -8.01 9.58 6.30
N CYS A 49 -6.76 9.47 6.74
CA CYS A 49 -6.24 8.26 7.37
C CYS A 49 -6.87 7.96 8.75
N ARG A 50 -7.34 8.99 9.49
CA ARG A 50 -8.07 8.81 10.76
C ARG A 50 -9.49 8.28 10.58
N ARG A 51 -10.09 8.51 9.43
CA ARG A 51 -11.45 8.02 9.14
C ARG A 51 -11.49 6.50 9.08
N THR A 52 -12.68 5.94 9.27
CA THR A 52 -12.90 4.48 9.25
C THR A 52 -13.59 3.99 7.97
N ASP A 53 -13.98 4.91 7.08
CA ASP A 53 -14.77 4.70 5.87
C ASP A 53 -14.03 5.04 4.57
N THR A 54 -12.74 5.40 4.65
CA THR A 54 -11.88 5.68 3.50
C THR A 54 -11.02 4.48 3.12
N LEU A 55 -10.51 4.46 1.89
CA LEU A 55 -9.53 3.46 1.43
C LEU A 55 -8.27 3.52 2.29
N TYR A 56 -7.82 4.72 2.64
CA TYR A 56 -6.61 4.99 3.43
C TYR A 56 -6.80 4.93 4.95
N SER A 57 -7.95 4.44 5.40
CA SER A 57 -8.25 4.24 6.83
C SER A 57 -7.13 3.45 7.53
N TRP A 58 -6.77 3.86 8.75
CA TRP A 58 -5.87 3.06 9.60
C TRP A 58 -6.35 1.61 9.79
N ARG A 59 -7.66 1.35 9.70
CA ARG A 59 -8.23 -0.02 9.77
C ARG A 59 -7.81 -0.92 8.62
N ASN A 60 -7.45 -0.34 7.49
CA ASN A 60 -6.98 -1.04 6.31
C ASN A 60 -5.46 -1.23 6.31
N ALA A 61 -4.75 -0.75 7.35
CA ALA A 61 -3.31 -0.66 7.35
C ALA A 61 -2.63 -1.59 8.36
N ARG A 62 -1.42 -2.00 8.00
CA ARG A 62 -0.47 -2.71 8.87
C ARG A 62 0.80 -1.91 8.99
N ILE A 63 1.35 -1.84 10.20
CA ILE A 63 2.61 -1.14 10.49
C ILE A 63 3.71 -2.18 10.75
N ALA A 64 4.79 -2.06 10.01
CA ALA A 64 6.04 -2.74 10.35
C ALA A 64 6.83 -1.88 11.34
N CYS A 65 7.23 -2.49 12.44
CA CYS A 65 8.11 -1.89 13.44
C CYS A 65 9.47 -2.60 13.39
N ALA A 66 10.56 -1.85 13.46
CA ALA A 66 11.92 -2.36 13.58
C ALA A 66 12.67 -1.58 14.67
N CYS A 67 13.34 -2.28 15.59
CA CYS A 67 14.04 -1.67 16.71
C CYS A 67 13.16 -0.68 17.52
N GLY A 68 11.88 -1.01 17.71
CA GLY A 68 10.91 -0.19 18.44
C GLY A 68 10.37 1.05 17.70
N LYS A 69 10.77 1.26 16.45
CA LYS A 69 10.32 2.39 15.62
C LYS A 69 9.41 1.90 14.49
N ARG A 70 8.49 2.77 14.02
CA ARG A 70 7.73 2.53 12.79
C ARG A 70 8.69 2.57 11.61
N ALA A 71 8.74 1.50 10.82
CA ALA A 71 9.71 1.32 9.75
C ALA A 71 9.07 1.37 8.35
N GLY A 72 7.77 1.09 8.28
CA GLY A 72 7.00 1.10 7.04
C GLY A 72 5.56 0.69 7.29
N ALA A 73 4.73 0.81 6.27
CA ALA A 73 3.35 0.36 6.33
C ALA A 73 2.85 -0.17 4.99
N MET A 74 1.77 -0.95 5.06
CA MET A 74 0.99 -1.44 3.93
C MET A 74 -0.47 -1.15 4.17
N VAL A 75 -1.13 -0.51 3.20
CA VAL A 75 -2.59 -0.40 3.11
C VAL A 75 -3.08 -1.51 2.20
N SER A 76 -4.02 -2.33 2.68
CA SER A 76 -4.62 -3.41 1.91
C SER A 76 -6.03 -3.70 2.39
N TYR A 77 -6.93 -4.03 1.47
CA TYR A 77 -8.35 -4.19 1.76
C TYR A 77 -9.03 -5.10 0.72
N PRO A 78 -10.24 -5.63 1.04
CA PRO A 78 -11.05 -6.35 0.07
C PRO A 78 -11.55 -5.41 -1.03
N GLY A 79 -11.49 -5.84 -2.30
CA GLY A 79 -12.04 -5.11 -3.44
C GLY A 79 -13.54 -4.85 -3.32
N ASP A 80 -14.24 -5.61 -2.47
CA ASP A 80 -15.67 -5.45 -2.20
C ASP A 80 -16.02 -4.09 -1.62
N ILE A 81 -15.13 -3.47 -0.84
CA ILE A 81 -15.36 -2.13 -0.28
C ILE A 81 -14.90 -1.00 -1.22
N TYR A 82 -14.15 -1.33 -2.29
CA TYR A 82 -13.41 -0.35 -3.08
C TYR A 82 -14.29 0.77 -3.64
N LEU A 83 -15.36 0.44 -4.34
CA LEU A 83 -16.20 1.46 -4.99
C LEU A 83 -16.84 2.42 -3.99
N ALA A 84 -17.37 1.89 -2.88
CA ALA A 84 -17.97 2.72 -1.84
C ALA A 84 -16.94 3.60 -1.13
N ALA A 85 -15.82 3.03 -0.71
CA ALA A 85 -14.77 3.79 -0.04
C ALA A 85 -14.04 4.77 -0.99
N ARG A 86 -13.87 4.41 -2.29
CA ARG A 86 -13.33 5.32 -3.32
C ARG A 86 -14.18 6.57 -3.47
N SER A 87 -15.51 6.43 -3.53
CA SER A 87 -16.42 7.57 -3.67
C SER A 87 -16.35 8.54 -2.49
N ILE A 88 -15.90 8.08 -1.33
CA ILE A 88 -15.65 8.91 -0.15
C ILE A 88 -14.21 9.47 -0.18
N THR A 89 -13.22 8.62 -0.50
CA THR A 89 -11.80 8.97 -0.39
C THR A 89 -11.35 9.98 -1.44
N PHE A 90 -11.67 9.74 -2.72
CA PHE A 90 -11.12 10.51 -3.83
C PHE A 90 -11.52 11.99 -3.81
N PRO A 91 -12.79 12.38 -3.51
CA PRO A 91 -13.16 13.78 -3.37
C PRO A 91 -12.48 14.51 -2.20
N LEU A 92 -11.94 13.77 -1.22
CA LEU A 92 -11.21 14.34 -0.08
C LEU A 92 -9.71 14.54 -0.37
N LEU A 93 -9.19 13.92 -1.44
CA LEU A 93 -7.76 14.03 -1.76
C LEU A 93 -7.42 15.44 -2.27
N PRO A 94 -6.46 16.11 -1.65
CA PRO A 94 -6.11 17.47 -2.02
C PRO A 94 -5.58 17.53 -3.47
N GLY A 95 -6.08 18.51 -4.23
CA GLY A 95 -5.66 18.75 -5.62
C GLY A 95 -6.22 17.79 -6.66
N LEU A 96 -7.06 16.82 -6.28
CA LEU A 96 -7.69 15.90 -7.22
C LEU A 96 -9.03 16.48 -7.74
N THR A 97 -9.15 16.64 -9.03
CA THR A 97 -10.37 17.15 -9.67
C THR A 97 -11.33 16.01 -10.03
N GLN A 98 -12.64 16.34 -10.14
CA GLN A 98 -13.66 15.36 -10.54
C GLN A 98 -13.33 14.74 -11.92
N ALA A 99 -12.84 15.53 -12.87
CA ALA A 99 -12.44 15.03 -14.20
C ALA A 99 -11.30 13.99 -14.11
N GLN A 100 -10.33 14.17 -13.23
CA GLN A 100 -9.27 13.19 -12.99
C GLN A 100 -9.82 11.92 -12.32
N ILE A 101 -10.76 12.06 -11.38
CA ILE A 101 -11.43 10.92 -10.73
C ILE A 101 -12.18 10.09 -11.78
N ASP A 102 -12.93 10.74 -12.65
CA ASP A 102 -13.75 10.08 -13.70
C ASP A 102 -12.88 9.39 -14.76
N ALA A 103 -11.69 9.95 -15.03
CA ALA A 103 -10.73 9.39 -15.99
C ALA A 103 -9.86 8.26 -15.40
N THR A 104 -9.97 7.98 -14.11
CA THR A 104 -9.15 6.95 -13.43
C THR A 104 -9.85 5.60 -13.46
N ASP A 105 -9.17 4.58 -13.96
CA ASP A 105 -9.65 3.20 -13.98
C ASP A 105 -9.96 2.66 -12.58
N ILE A 106 -10.83 1.66 -12.55
CA ILE A 106 -11.07 0.85 -11.36
C ILE A 106 -9.85 -0.03 -11.09
N GLU A 107 -9.28 0.07 -9.89
CA GLU A 107 -8.03 -0.59 -9.51
C GLU A 107 -8.22 -2.06 -9.16
N THR A 108 -9.32 -2.37 -8.46
CA THR A 108 -9.62 -3.72 -7.96
C THR A 108 -11.12 -4.03 -8.08
N LEU A 109 -11.46 -5.31 -8.05
CA LEU A 109 -12.83 -5.82 -8.23
C LEU A 109 -13.29 -6.54 -6.96
N PRO A 110 -14.61 -6.68 -6.74
CA PRO A 110 -15.14 -7.57 -5.69
C PRO A 110 -14.58 -8.98 -5.82
N GLY A 111 -14.30 -9.61 -4.68
CA GLY A 111 -13.71 -10.95 -4.62
C GLY A 111 -12.17 -10.97 -4.71
N GLU A 112 -11.53 -9.81 -4.72
CA GLU A 112 -10.08 -9.66 -4.69
C GLU A 112 -9.61 -9.06 -3.36
N TRP A 113 -8.38 -9.39 -2.95
CA TRP A 113 -7.68 -8.66 -1.91
C TRP A 113 -6.68 -7.70 -2.56
N TYR A 114 -6.88 -6.41 -2.34
CA TYR A 114 -6.08 -5.38 -3.00
C TYR A 114 -4.95 -4.88 -2.09
N LEU A 115 -3.74 -4.84 -2.64
CA LEU A 115 -2.55 -4.25 -2.05
C LEU A 115 -2.38 -2.85 -2.65
N ASP A 116 -2.76 -1.83 -1.88
CA ASP A 116 -2.84 -0.45 -2.33
C ASP A 116 -1.48 0.27 -2.20
N SER A 117 -1.15 0.73 -1.01
CA SER A 117 0.01 1.59 -0.77
C SER A 117 1.02 0.91 0.14
N LEU A 118 2.28 0.82 -0.33
CA LEU A 118 3.40 0.28 0.44
C LEU A 118 4.59 1.24 0.41
N ALA A 119 5.08 1.62 1.57
CA ALA A 119 6.41 2.20 1.67
C ALA A 119 7.16 1.75 2.92
N VAL A 120 8.49 1.74 2.80
CA VAL A 120 9.44 1.52 3.89
C VAL A 120 10.35 2.74 3.97
N LEU A 121 10.52 3.28 5.17
CA LEU A 121 11.39 4.43 5.42
C LEU A 121 12.81 4.15 4.95
N PRO A 122 13.53 5.15 4.41
CA PRO A 122 14.85 4.96 3.78
C PRO A 122 15.84 4.20 4.66
N GLU A 123 15.90 4.52 5.94
CA GLU A 123 16.82 3.93 6.92
C GLU A 123 16.54 2.44 7.22
N PHE A 124 15.34 1.95 6.90
CA PHE A 124 14.93 0.56 7.11
C PHE A 124 14.82 -0.25 5.80
N ARG A 125 15.17 0.36 4.66
CA ARG A 125 15.13 -0.35 3.37
C ARG A 125 16.18 -1.44 3.30
N ARG A 126 15.99 -2.39 2.38
CA ARG A 126 16.86 -3.56 2.13
C ARG A 126 16.95 -4.56 3.29
N ALA A 127 16.19 -4.36 4.38
CA ALA A 127 16.09 -5.30 5.51
C ALA A 127 14.93 -6.33 5.35
N GLY A 128 14.32 -6.44 4.17
CA GLY A 128 13.23 -7.40 3.93
C GLY A 128 11.85 -6.95 4.42
N ILE A 129 11.73 -5.76 5.02
CA ILE A 129 10.48 -5.25 5.63
C ILE A 129 9.35 -5.12 4.60
N GLY A 130 9.64 -4.63 3.39
CA GLY A 130 8.64 -4.55 2.32
C GLY A 130 8.09 -5.92 1.93
N LYS A 131 8.95 -6.94 1.85
CA LYS A 131 8.53 -8.32 1.61
C LYS A 131 7.65 -8.85 2.76
N MET A 132 8.03 -8.57 4.00
CA MET A 132 7.23 -8.95 5.18
C MET A 132 5.82 -8.38 5.10
N LEU A 133 5.67 -7.08 4.82
CA LEU A 133 4.39 -6.39 4.70
C LEU A 133 3.52 -6.97 3.58
N ILE A 134 4.11 -7.25 2.41
CA ILE A 134 3.38 -7.87 1.28
C ILE A 134 2.90 -9.28 1.67
N MET A 135 3.76 -10.09 2.28
CA MET A 135 3.40 -11.46 2.68
C MET A 135 2.33 -11.48 3.76
N ASP A 136 2.39 -10.56 4.74
CA ASP A 136 1.34 -10.36 5.74
C ASP A 136 0.00 -9.98 5.08
N ALA A 137 0.01 -9.04 4.12
CA ALA A 137 -1.21 -8.64 3.41
C ALA A 137 -1.83 -9.80 2.60
N ILE A 138 -1.00 -10.61 1.92
CA ILE A 138 -1.45 -11.79 1.17
C ILE A 138 -2.06 -12.82 2.13
N GLU A 139 -1.43 -13.07 3.27
CA GLU A 139 -1.92 -14.02 4.26
C GLU A 139 -3.25 -13.55 4.87
N ARG A 140 -3.38 -12.26 5.18
CA ARG A 140 -4.64 -11.66 5.65
C ARG A 140 -5.76 -11.84 4.62
N GLY A 141 -5.49 -11.57 3.34
CA GLY A 141 -6.46 -11.78 2.27
C GLY A 141 -6.91 -13.24 2.21
N ARG A 142 -5.97 -14.19 2.26
CA ARG A 142 -6.29 -15.62 2.27
C ARG A 142 -7.10 -16.04 3.51
N ASN A 143 -6.73 -15.56 4.69
CA ASN A 143 -7.46 -15.85 5.93
C ASN A 143 -8.88 -15.24 5.94
N ALA A 144 -9.09 -14.17 5.18
CA ALA A 144 -10.41 -13.58 4.94
C ALA A 144 -11.21 -14.26 3.81
N GLY A 145 -10.64 -15.33 3.18
CA GLY A 145 -11.33 -16.12 2.16
C GLY A 145 -11.07 -15.68 0.70
N TYR A 146 -10.18 -14.71 0.47
CA TYR A 146 -9.83 -14.25 -0.88
C TYR A 146 -8.80 -15.19 -1.52
N THR A 147 -9.06 -15.62 -2.74
CA THR A 147 -8.20 -16.55 -3.49
C THR A 147 -7.18 -15.83 -4.37
N GLN A 148 -7.33 -14.54 -4.56
CA GLN A 148 -6.39 -13.74 -5.35
C GLN A 148 -6.09 -12.40 -4.70
N CYS A 149 -4.82 -12.00 -4.79
CA CYS A 149 -4.33 -10.68 -4.41
C CYS A 149 -3.97 -9.89 -5.66
N THR A 150 -4.29 -8.60 -5.67
CA THR A 150 -4.04 -7.70 -6.81
C THR A 150 -3.32 -6.44 -6.36
N LEU A 151 -2.57 -5.83 -7.27
CA LEU A 151 -1.92 -4.53 -7.06
C LEU A 151 -1.74 -3.80 -8.39
N LEU A 152 -1.43 -2.51 -8.32
CA LEU A 152 -0.95 -1.73 -9.45
C LEU A 152 0.56 -1.46 -9.30
N ALA A 153 1.32 -1.73 -10.36
CA ALA A 153 2.74 -1.40 -10.45
C ALA A 153 2.95 -0.43 -11.62
N GLU A 154 3.56 0.71 -11.36
CA GLU A 154 3.83 1.70 -12.38
C GLU A 154 4.68 1.10 -13.50
N LYS A 155 4.28 1.29 -14.78
CA LYS A 155 4.95 0.68 -15.94
C LYS A 155 6.39 1.15 -16.12
N SER A 156 6.69 2.39 -15.77
CA SER A 156 8.03 2.97 -15.80
C SER A 156 8.98 2.34 -14.78
N SER A 157 8.45 1.75 -13.71
CA SER A 157 9.21 1.15 -12.60
C SER A 157 9.48 -0.33 -12.83
N THR A 158 10.30 -0.68 -13.84
CA THR A 158 10.60 -2.07 -14.20
C THR A 158 11.10 -2.91 -13.03
N HIS A 159 11.91 -2.32 -12.14
CA HIS A 159 12.42 -2.98 -10.95
C HIS A 159 11.31 -3.39 -9.96
N LEU A 160 10.21 -2.61 -9.86
CA LEU A 160 9.05 -2.99 -9.04
C LEU A 160 8.27 -4.12 -9.68
N VAL A 161 8.08 -4.10 -11.00
CA VAL A 161 7.42 -5.17 -11.74
C VAL A 161 8.17 -6.49 -11.54
N GLU A 162 9.50 -6.48 -11.69
CA GLU A 162 10.35 -7.64 -11.43
C GLU A 162 10.28 -8.10 -9.97
N TYR A 163 10.24 -7.16 -9.04
CA TYR A 163 10.13 -7.45 -7.61
C TYR A 163 8.82 -8.19 -7.30
N TYR A 164 7.68 -7.69 -7.79
CA TYR A 164 6.39 -8.34 -7.59
C TYR A 164 6.30 -9.67 -8.33
N THR A 165 6.92 -9.79 -9.51
CA THR A 165 7.00 -11.07 -10.24
C THR A 165 7.74 -12.14 -9.41
N ARG A 166 8.85 -11.79 -8.76
CA ARG A 166 9.55 -12.70 -7.83
C ARG A 166 8.72 -13.08 -6.59
N LEU A 167 7.71 -12.29 -6.25
CA LEU A 167 6.75 -12.60 -5.18
C LEU A 167 5.52 -13.37 -5.69
N GLY A 168 5.52 -13.80 -6.96
CA GLY A 168 4.49 -14.64 -7.54
C GLY A 168 3.32 -13.87 -8.16
N PHE A 169 3.44 -12.56 -8.36
CA PHE A 169 2.48 -11.78 -9.14
C PHE A 169 2.78 -11.89 -10.64
N ALA A 170 1.73 -11.97 -11.44
CA ALA A 170 1.80 -11.92 -12.91
C ALA A 170 1.06 -10.70 -13.44
N ILE A 171 1.58 -10.11 -14.52
CA ILE A 171 0.89 -9.04 -15.24
C ILE A 171 -0.38 -9.62 -15.86
N GLU A 172 -1.52 -8.96 -15.63
CA GLU A 172 -2.81 -9.37 -16.19
C GLU A 172 -3.33 -8.35 -17.21
N SER A 173 -3.27 -7.06 -16.90
CA SER A 173 -3.78 -6.00 -17.77
C SER A 173 -3.08 -4.66 -17.54
N SER A 174 -3.38 -3.69 -18.38
CA SER A 174 -2.97 -2.29 -18.21
C SER A 174 -4.09 -1.48 -17.59
N LYS A 175 -3.74 -0.51 -16.75
CA LYS A 175 -4.63 0.45 -16.12
C LYS A 175 -4.11 1.86 -16.29
N LEU A 176 -5.03 2.82 -16.39
CA LEU A 176 -4.74 4.24 -16.27
C LEU A 176 -5.15 4.70 -14.86
N TYR A 177 -4.22 5.21 -14.09
CA TYR A 177 -4.48 5.71 -12.74
C TYR A 177 -3.87 7.10 -12.58
N LEU A 178 -4.73 8.09 -12.32
CA LEU A 178 -4.36 9.51 -12.19
C LEU A 178 -3.41 10.01 -13.30
N GLY A 179 -3.69 9.62 -14.55
CA GLY A 179 -2.91 10.04 -15.72
C GLY A 179 -1.66 9.21 -16.00
N ASN A 180 -1.27 8.29 -15.13
CA ASN A 180 -0.12 7.42 -15.31
C ASN A 180 -0.54 5.98 -15.68
N ALA A 181 0.33 5.30 -16.43
CA ALA A 181 0.09 3.93 -16.87
C ALA A 181 0.68 2.91 -15.88
N TYR A 182 -0.16 1.97 -15.47
CA TYR A 182 0.19 0.90 -14.53
C TYR A 182 -0.05 -0.47 -15.15
N TRP A 183 0.71 -1.46 -14.66
CA TRP A 183 0.38 -2.86 -14.79
C TRP A 183 -0.49 -3.27 -13.60
N ARG A 184 -1.68 -3.81 -13.89
CA ARG A 184 -2.41 -4.58 -12.91
C ARG A 184 -1.77 -5.95 -12.83
N MET A 185 -1.31 -6.30 -11.64
CA MET A 185 -0.66 -7.58 -11.38
C MET A 185 -1.49 -8.40 -10.41
N VAL A 186 -1.56 -9.69 -10.64
CA VAL A 186 -2.41 -10.65 -9.89
C VAL A 186 -1.56 -11.81 -9.38
N ARG A 187 -1.78 -12.21 -8.14
CA ARG A 187 -1.29 -13.45 -7.54
C ARG A 187 -2.48 -14.29 -7.09
N ARG A 188 -2.53 -15.53 -7.57
CA ARG A 188 -3.53 -16.55 -7.23
C ARG A 188 -2.95 -17.60 -6.28
#